data_b733e2b07297ff7ee273775f65d47a53
#
_entry.id   b733e2b07297ff7ee273775f65d47a53
#
_cell.length_a   1.000
_cell.length_b   1.000
_cell.length_c   1.000
_cell.angle_alpha   90.00
_cell.angle_beta   90.00
_cell.angle_gamma   90.00
#
_symmetry.space_group_name_H-M   'P 1'
#
loop_
_entity.id
_entity.type
_entity.pdbx_description
1 polymer ?
#
loop_
_entity_poly.entity_id
_entity_poly.type
_entity_poly.pdbx_seq_one_letter_code
_entity_poly.pdbx_strand_id
1 'polypeptide(L)'
;VISDTEIRGHKKTVYWAFDQYINFYAKFSKPFTYTLVTDSMALDADGPLLPTAKVLLQFETGENEQVLVKVGVSAVDMDGARKNVEAEIPGWDFDGVKKTARQSWNDYLSKIDIETENADQRTMFYTALYHTGVQPNLFTDADGRYLGMDLKPHQGSVDQPVYTLSLI
;
A
#
# COMPACT_ATOMS: atom_id res chain seq x y z
N VAL A 1 -14.75 -10.30 -3.00
CA VAL A 1 -15.62 -9.48 -2.14
C VAL A 1 -15.86 -10.24 -0.85
N ILE A 2 -15.75 -9.58 0.29
CA ILE A 2 -15.95 -10.17 1.64
C ILE A 2 -17.32 -9.75 2.19
N SER A 3 -17.66 -8.49 2.04
CA SER A 3 -18.92 -7.89 2.45
C SER A 3 -19.34 -6.79 1.46
N ASP A 4 -20.40 -6.08 1.79
CA ASP A 4 -20.86 -4.91 1.03
C ASP A 4 -19.96 -3.66 1.20
N THR A 5 -18.97 -3.72 2.09
CA THR A 5 -18.00 -2.64 2.34
C THR A 5 -16.55 -3.08 2.23
N GLU A 6 -16.28 -4.36 1.96
CA GLU A 6 -14.92 -4.91 2.04
C GLU A 6 -14.58 -5.81 0.85
N ILE A 7 -13.40 -5.58 0.29
CA ILE A 7 -12.82 -6.46 -0.73
C ILE A 7 -11.39 -6.83 -0.35
N ARG A 8 -10.96 -8.00 -0.81
CA ARG A 8 -9.56 -8.42 -0.71
C ARG A 8 -9.15 -9.20 -1.95
N GLY A 9 -7.88 -9.25 -2.21
CA GLY A 9 -7.34 -10.00 -3.32
C GLY A 9 -5.82 -9.98 -3.32
N HIS A 10 -5.25 -10.56 -4.35
CA HIS A 10 -3.82 -10.49 -4.60
C HIS A 10 -3.54 -10.23 -6.06
N LYS A 11 -2.37 -9.67 -6.34
CA LYS A 11 -1.81 -9.53 -7.68
C LYS A 11 -0.50 -10.30 -7.71
N LYS A 12 -0.37 -11.22 -8.67
CA LYS A 12 0.90 -11.84 -9.03
C LYS A 12 1.58 -10.99 -10.09
N THR A 13 2.84 -10.69 -9.89
CA THR A 13 3.68 -10.02 -10.89
C THR A 13 4.85 -10.94 -11.22
N VAL A 14 5.08 -11.14 -12.51
CA VAL A 14 6.17 -11.96 -13.04
C VAL A 14 6.92 -11.10 -14.04
N TYR A 15 8.10 -10.65 -13.69
CA TYR A 15 9.00 -9.96 -14.63
C TYR A 15 10.43 -9.88 -14.05
N TRP A 16 10.76 -8.83 -13.31
CA TRP A 16 12.06 -8.68 -12.64
C TRP A 16 12.20 -9.57 -11.41
N ALA A 17 11.11 -9.79 -10.69
CA ALA A 17 11.02 -10.71 -9.58
C ALA A 17 10.09 -11.86 -9.96
N PHE A 18 10.61 -13.09 -9.88
CA PHE A 18 9.81 -14.29 -10.09
C PHE A 18 8.88 -14.48 -8.89
N ASP A 19 7.59 -14.76 -9.17
CA ASP A 19 6.58 -15.07 -8.15
C ASP A 19 6.37 -14.00 -7.06
N GLN A 20 6.37 -12.72 -7.45
CA GLN A 20 6.01 -11.65 -6.54
C GLN A 20 4.50 -11.56 -6.37
N TYR A 21 4.03 -11.73 -5.14
CA TYR A 21 2.63 -11.54 -4.76
C TYR A 21 2.49 -10.28 -3.92
N ILE A 22 1.50 -9.46 -4.27
CA ILE A 22 1.05 -8.36 -3.42
C ILE A 22 -0.39 -8.65 -3.04
N ASN A 23 -0.62 -8.87 -1.76
CA ASN A 23 -1.94 -9.05 -1.21
C ASN A 23 -2.49 -7.69 -0.79
N PHE A 24 -3.79 -7.47 -0.97
CA PHE A 24 -4.45 -6.25 -0.56
C PHE A 24 -5.75 -6.54 0.18
N TYR A 25 -6.11 -5.61 1.03
CA TYR A 25 -7.42 -5.48 1.66
C TYR A 25 -7.88 -4.04 1.51
N ALA A 26 -9.13 -3.83 1.12
CA ALA A 26 -9.73 -2.51 1.03
C ALA A 26 -11.08 -2.48 1.74
N LYS A 27 -11.29 -1.41 2.53
CA LYS A 27 -12.53 -1.13 3.25
C LYS A 27 -13.06 0.23 2.83
N PHE A 28 -14.36 0.27 2.54
CA PHE A 28 -15.06 1.47 2.10
C PHE A 28 -15.95 2.00 3.24
N SER A 29 -16.11 3.32 3.30
CA SER A 29 -16.95 3.99 4.31
C SER A 29 -18.45 3.82 4.05
N LYS A 30 -18.81 3.31 2.87
CA LYS A 30 -20.21 3.16 2.42
C LYS A 30 -20.37 1.80 1.74
N PRO A 31 -21.55 1.17 1.86
CA PRO A 31 -21.83 -0.08 1.18
C PRO A 31 -21.91 0.12 -0.34
N PHE A 32 -21.54 -0.91 -1.08
CA PHE A 32 -21.55 -0.98 -2.53
C PHE A 32 -22.31 -2.23 -3.01
N THR A 33 -22.85 -2.16 -4.21
CA THR A 33 -23.15 -3.32 -5.02
C THR A 33 -21.96 -3.62 -5.95
N TYR A 34 -21.82 -4.87 -6.41
CA TYR A 34 -20.68 -5.21 -7.25
C TYR A 34 -21.05 -6.14 -8.40
N THR A 35 -20.27 -6.04 -9.47
CA THR A 35 -20.28 -6.96 -10.60
C THR A 35 -18.87 -7.50 -10.81
N LEU A 36 -18.74 -8.83 -10.86
CA LEU A 36 -17.49 -9.48 -11.23
C LEU A 36 -17.43 -9.60 -12.75
N VAL A 37 -16.37 -9.06 -13.34
CA VAL A 37 -16.07 -9.22 -14.75
C VAL A 37 -14.80 -10.06 -14.85
N THR A 38 -14.95 -11.29 -15.31
CA THR A 38 -13.81 -12.16 -15.61
C THR A 38 -13.43 -11.98 -17.06
N ASP A 39 -12.34 -11.28 -17.33
CA ASP A 39 -11.71 -11.35 -18.64
C ASP A 39 -10.97 -12.70 -18.77
N SER A 40 -11.16 -13.33 -19.91
CA SER A 40 -10.43 -14.51 -20.28
C SER A 40 -8.94 -14.18 -20.34
N MET A 41 -8.16 -14.74 -19.43
CA MET A 41 -6.75 -15.11 -19.58
C MET A 41 -5.72 -13.97 -19.63
N ALA A 42 -5.10 -13.67 -18.49
CA ALA A 42 -3.76 -13.11 -18.49
C ALA A 42 -2.75 -14.21 -18.84
N LEU A 43 -1.90 -13.94 -19.83
CA LEU A 43 -0.79 -14.82 -20.18
C LEU A 43 0.28 -14.68 -19.08
N ASP A 44 0.49 -15.75 -18.34
CA ASP A 44 1.77 -15.95 -17.66
C ASP A 44 2.76 -16.41 -18.74
N ALA A 45 3.90 -15.75 -18.87
CA ALA A 45 4.81 -15.96 -20.01
C ALA A 45 5.28 -17.43 -20.18
N ASP A 46 5.20 -18.24 -19.11
CA ASP A 46 5.59 -19.66 -19.10
C ASP A 46 4.65 -20.55 -18.27
N GLY A 47 3.43 -20.12 -17.96
CA GLY A 47 2.53 -20.84 -17.06
C GLY A 47 1.08 -20.93 -17.52
N PRO A 48 0.21 -21.67 -16.78
CA PRO A 48 -1.19 -21.76 -17.09
C PRO A 48 -1.86 -20.39 -16.95
N LEU A 49 -2.76 -20.11 -17.89
CA LEU A 49 -3.57 -18.89 -17.92
C LEU A 49 -4.36 -18.73 -16.62
N LEU A 50 -4.03 -17.70 -15.84
CA LEU A 50 -4.77 -17.38 -14.63
C LEU A 50 -5.91 -16.41 -14.96
N PRO A 51 -7.13 -16.65 -14.47
CA PRO A 51 -8.22 -15.74 -14.68
C PRO A 51 -7.95 -14.42 -13.95
N THR A 52 -7.92 -13.31 -14.68
CA THR A 52 -7.94 -11.98 -14.09
C THR A 52 -9.38 -11.60 -13.76
N ALA A 53 -9.64 -11.28 -12.50
CA ALA A 53 -10.94 -10.77 -12.08
C ALA A 53 -10.89 -9.24 -11.99
N LYS A 54 -11.81 -8.58 -12.68
CA LYS A 54 -12.11 -7.16 -12.48
C LYS A 54 -13.38 -7.06 -11.63
N VAL A 55 -13.41 -6.13 -10.70
CA VAL A 55 -14.57 -5.85 -9.87
C VAL A 55 -15.03 -4.44 -10.17
N LEU A 56 -16.28 -4.31 -10.61
CA LEU A 56 -16.95 -3.02 -10.71
C LEU A 56 -17.74 -2.80 -9.42
N LEU A 57 -17.39 -1.76 -8.67
CA LEU A 57 -18.12 -1.36 -7.46
C LEU A 57 -19.02 -0.16 -7.78
N GLN A 58 -20.25 -0.23 -7.34
CA GLN A 58 -21.25 0.84 -7.53
C GLN A 58 -21.74 1.31 -6.16
N PHE A 59 -21.69 2.62 -5.95
CA PHE A 59 -22.12 3.29 -4.72
C PHE A 59 -23.34 4.15 -4.98
N GLU A 60 -24.33 4.08 -4.12
CA GLU A 60 -25.44 5.04 -4.12
C GLU A 60 -25.00 6.27 -3.31
N THR A 61 -24.81 7.40 -3.99
CA THR A 61 -24.34 8.65 -3.36
C THR A 61 -25.30 9.80 -3.61
N GLY A 62 -25.44 10.67 -2.61
CA GLY A 62 -26.07 11.97 -2.76
C GLY A 62 -25.13 12.98 -3.45
N GLU A 63 -25.65 14.18 -3.67
CA GLU A 63 -24.84 15.26 -4.25
C GLU A 63 -23.67 15.63 -3.31
N ASN A 64 -22.46 15.67 -3.87
CA ASN A 64 -21.20 15.95 -3.14
C ASN A 64 -20.88 15.00 -1.98
N GLU A 65 -21.55 13.86 -1.88
CA GLU A 65 -21.24 12.85 -0.86
C GLU A 65 -19.91 12.17 -1.17
N GLN A 66 -19.02 12.07 -0.17
CA GLN A 66 -17.71 11.46 -0.29
C GLN A 66 -17.76 10.00 0.14
N VAL A 67 -17.15 9.13 -0.65
CA VAL A 67 -16.87 7.75 -0.28
C VAL A 67 -15.38 7.65 0.06
N LEU A 68 -15.07 7.31 1.30
CA LEU A 68 -13.70 7.09 1.73
C LEU A 68 -13.32 5.62 1.54
N VAL A 69 -12.05 5.39 1.22
CA VAL A 69 -11.49 4.06 1.12
C VAL A 69 -10.19 3.97 1.90
N LYS A 70 -9.99 2.87 2.62
CA LYS A 70 -8.73 2.48 3.25
C LYS A 70 -8.20 1.24 2.57
N VAL A 71 -6.92 1.25 2.21
CA VAL A 71 -6.27 0.13 1.52
C VAL A 71 -5.01 -0.24 2.27
N GLY A 72 -4.86 -1.50 2.62
CA GLY A 72 -3.62 -2.08 3.12
C GLY A 72 -3.07 -3.08 2.14
N VAL A 73 -1.76 -3.25 2.22
CA VAL A 73 -1.01 -4.22 1.42
C VAL A 73 -0.15 -5.09 2.33
N SER A 74 0.13 -6.31 1.89
CA SER A 74 1.05 -7.22 2.56
C SER A 74 1.72 -8.13 1.54
N ALA A 75 3.00 -8.40 1.76
CA ALA A 75 3.72 -9.42 1.00
C ALA A 75 3.37 -10.83 1.49
N VAL A 76 2.84 -10.97 2.72
CA VAL A 76 2.57 -12.27 3.36
C VAL A 76 1.23 -12.85 2.91
N ASP A 77 0.13 -12.18 3.27
CA ASP A 77 -1.22 -12.63 2.92
C ASP A 77 -2.27 -11.51 3.04
N MET A 78 -3.51 -11.82 2.64
CA MET A 78 -4.62 -10.86 2.69
C MET A 78 -5.07 -10.53 4.13
N ASP A 79 -4.81 -11.40 5.10
CA ASP A 79 -5.10 -11.12 6.50
C ASP A 79 -4.07 -10.16 7.11
N GLY A 80 -2.79 -10.27 6.71
CA GLY A 80 -1.75 -9.29 7.01
C GLY A 80 -2.12 -7.90 6.47
N ALA A 81 -2.56 -7.82 5.20
CA ALA A 81 -3.02 -6.57 4.62
C ALA A 81 -4.19 -5.93 5.41
N ARG A 82 -5.13 -6.74 5.91
CA ARG A 82 -6.22 -6.27 6.78
C ARG A 82 -5.70 -5.74 8.11
N LYS A 83 -4.84 -6.50 8.78
CA LYS A 83 -4.23 -6.11 10.08
C LYS A 83 -3.44 -4.81 9.97
N ASN A 84 -2.73 -4.60 8.85
CA ASN A 84 -2.00 -3.37 8.60
C ASN A 84 -2.97 -2.17 8.55
N VAL A 85 -4.10 -2.26 7.83
CA VAL A 85 -5.12 -1.21 7.81
C VAL A 85 -5.71 -0.95 9.20
N GLU A 86 -6.04 -2.01 9.93
CA GLU A 86 -6.66 -1.90 11.25
C GLU A 86 -5.71 -1.26 12.27
N ALA A 87 -4.41 -1.55 12.18
CA ALA A 87 -3.40 -0.99 13.06
C ALA A 87 -3.02 0.46 12.71
N GLU A 88 -2.83 0.75 11.41
CA GLU A 88 -2.29 2.02 10.97
C GLU A 88 -3.37 3.10 10.75
N ILE A 89 -4.57 2.69 10.30
CA ILE A 89 -5.68 3.60 9.98
C ILE A 89 -6.98 3.07 10.62
N PRO A 90 -7.10 3.04 11.95
CA PRO A 90 -8.30 2.49 12.61
C PRO A 90 -9.58 3.29 12.33
N GLY A 91 -9.46 4.61 12.18
CA GLY A 91 -10.59 5.53 11.92
C GLY A 91 -10.80 5.89 10.45
N TRP A 92 -11.71 6.86 10.23
CA TRP A 92 -12.01 7.45 8.92
C TRP A 92 -11.61 8.93 8.84
N ASP A 93 -10.71 9.39 9.72
CA ASP A 93 -10.19 10.75 9.73
C ASP A 93 -9.12 10.95 8.65
N PHE A 94 -9.56 11.21 7.42
CA PHE A 94 -8.67 11.45 6.28
C PHE A 94 -7.74 12.65 6.50
N ASP A 95 -8.28 13.74 7.04
CA ASP A 95 -7.50 14.96 7.25
C ASP A 95 -6.46 14.80 8.37
N GLY A 96 -6.79 14.04 9.41
CA GLY A 96 -5.84 13.63 10.45
C GLY A 96 -4.69 12.79 9.91
N VAL A 97 -4.98 11.77 9.09
CA VAL A 97 -3.96 10.95 8.43
C VAL A 97 -3.06 11.80 7.53
N LYS A 98 -3.65 12.66 6.70
CA LYS A 98 -2.92 13.60 5.83
C LYS A 98 -2.02 14.54 6.64
N LYS A 99 -2.52 15.08 7.75
CA LYS A 99 -1.74 15.96 8.62
C LYS A 99 -0.56 15.23 9.25
N THR A 100 -0.78 14.01 9.76
CA THR A 100 0.27 13.19 10.36
C THR A 100 1.35 12.82 9.35
N ALA A 101 0.97 12.39 8.15
CA ALA A 101 1.92 12.10 7.07
C ALA A 101 2.76 13.32 6.69
N ARG A 102 2.10 14.49 6.56
CA ARG A 102 2.82 15.75 6.29
C ARG A 102 3.80 16.12 7.41
N GLN A 103 3.39 15.92 8.67
CA GLN A 103 4.26 16.20 9.82
C GLN A 103 5.48 15.28 9.81
N SER A 104 5.30 13.97 9.59
CA SER A 104 6.39 13.01 9.52
C SER A 104 7.43 13.38 8.45
N TRP A 105 6.99 13.82 7.27
CA TRP A 105 7.88 14.29 6.23
C TRP A 105 8.56 15.61 6.59
N ASN A 106 7.86 16.55 7.23
CA ASN A 106 8.47 17.79 7.70
C ASN A 106 9.56 17.51 8.75
N ASP A 107 9.29 16.61 9.70
CA ASP A 107 10.26 16.21 10.73
C ASP A 107 11.51 15.56 10.13
N TYR A 108 11.33 14.78 9.06
CA TYR A 108 12.46 14.19 8.32
C TYR A 108 13.26 15.25 7.57
N LEU A 109 12.60 16.08 6.79
CA LEU A 109 13.26 17.07 5.93
C LEU A 109 13.91 18.22 6.74
N SER A 110 13.33 18.57 7.89
CA SER A 110 13.87 19.63 8.77
C SER A 110 15.14 19.23 9.53
N LYS A 111 15.62 17.97 9.41
CA LYS A 111 16.91 17.57 9.99
C LYS A 111 18.10 18.31 9.38
N ILE A 112 17.93 18.85 8.18
CA ILE A 112 18.91 19.69 7.52
C ILE A 112 18.19 20.96 7.08
N ASP A 113 18.62 22.11 7.60
CA ASP A 113 18.16 23.41 7.14
C ASP A 113 19.24 24.08 6.30
N ILE A 114 18.81 24.65 5.16
CA ILE A 114 19.71 25.36 4.24
C ILE A 114 19.27 26.81 4.09
N GLU A 115 20.24 27.70 4.11
CA GLU A 115 20.05 29.10 3.78
C GLU A 115 20.48 29.36 2.33
N THR A 116 19.57 29.84 1.52
CA THR A 116 19.81 30.25 0.13
C THR A 116 18.74 31.24 -0.31
N GLU A 117 19.16 32.25 -1.05
CA GLU A 117 18.24 33.22 -1.70
C GLU A 117 17.64 32.65 -2.99
N ASN A 118 18.17 31.54 -3.51
CA ASN A 118 17.71 30.90 -4.73
C ASN A 118 16.65 29.84 -4.43
N ALA A 119 15.39 30.11 -4.79
CA ALA A 119 14.27 29.22 -4.57
C ALA A 119 14.41 27.88 -5.30
N ASP A 120 15.02 27.85 -6.49
CA ASP A 120 15.23 26.62 -7.27
C ASP A 120 16.27 25.72 -6.58
N GLN A 121 17.33 26.28 -6.03
CA GLN A 121 18.33 25.52 -5.25
C GLN A 121 17.69 24.91 -4.01
N ARG A 122 16.84 25.66 -3.30
CA ARG A 122 16.10 25.16 -2.15
C ARG A 122 15.19 24.00 -2.54
N THR A 123 14.45 24.15 -3.63
CA THR A 123 13.54 23.11 -4.15
C THR A 123 14.32 21.85 -4.56
N MET A 124 15.42 22.00 -5.29
CA MET A 124 16.27 20.87 -5.69
C MET A 124 16.85 20.13 -4.48
N PHE A 125 17.33 20.87 -3.49
CA PHE A 125 17.90 20.27 -2.28
C PHE A 125 16.86 19.42 -1.51
N TYR A 126 15.70 20.00 -1.20
CA TYR A 126 14.69 19.26 -0.45
C TYR A 126 14.04 18.14 -1.27
N THR A 127 13.97 18.28 -2.59
CA THR A 127 13.55 17.18 -3.47
C THR A 127 14.54 16.02 -3.44
N ALA A 128 15.84 16.32 -3.52
CA ALA A 128 16.88 15.29 -3.40
C ALA A 128 16.85 14.61 -2.01
N LEU A 129 16.72 15.41 -0.94
CA LEU A 129 16.62 14.89 0.42
C LEU A 129 15.35 14.00 0.59
N TYR A 130 14.21 14.42 0.03
CA TYR A 130 12.99 13.60 0.01
C TYR A 130 13.25 12.25 -0.67
N HIS A 131 13.93 12.24 -1.83
CA HIS A 131 14.23 10.98 -2.53
C HIS A 131 15.10 10.04 -1.71
N THR A 132 16.01 10.55 -0.87
CA THR A 132 16.81 9.69 0.02
C THR A 132 15.99 9.04 1.11
N GLY A 133 14.82 9.60 1.45
CA GLY A 133 13.90 9.09 2.47
C GLY A 133 12.81 8.15 1.95
N VAL A 134 12.72 7.97 0.61
CA VAL A 134 11.72 7.06 0.01
C VAL A 134 12.06 5.60 0.27
N GLN A 135 13.33 5.30 0.52
CA GLN A 135 13.81 3.95 0.84
C GLN A 135 14.77 4.00 2.03
N PRO A 136 14.88 2.92 2.81
CA PRO A 136 14.28 1.59 2.66
C PRO A 136 12.78 1.56 3.00
N ASN A 137 12.04 0.62 2.38
CA ASN A 137 10.62 0.43 2.65
C ASN A 137 10.41 -0.55 3.81
N LEU A 138 9.48 -0.25 4.69
CA LEU A 138 9.02 -1.18 5.72
C LEU A 138 8.37 -2.40 5.04
N PHE A 139 8.81 -3.60 5.43
CA PHE A 139 8.37 -4.86 4.83
C PHE A 139 7.72 -5.81 5.83
N THR A 140 7.76 -5.47 7.09
CA THR A 140 7.10 -6.21 8.17
C THR A 140 5.65 -5.77 8.31
N ASP A 141 4.72 -6.72 8.35
CA ASP A 141 3.32 -6.47 8.68
C ASP A 141 3.16 -6.02 10.15
N ALA A 142 2.04 -5.42 10.48
CA ALA A 142 1.72 -4.93 11.82
C ALA A 142 1.74 -6.04 12.90
N ASP A 143 1.58 -7.30 12.50
CA ASP A 143 1.68 -8.47 13.39
C ASP A 143 3.11 -9.05 13.48
N GLY A 144 4.09 -8.40 12.88
CA GLY A 144 5.50 -8.80 12.90
C GLY A 144 5.89 -9.84 11.84
N ARG A 145 4.96 -10.28 10.99
CA ARG A 145 5.27 -11.22 9.92
C ARG A 145 5.90 -10.51 8.71
N TYR A 146 6.72 -11.22 7.98
CA TYR A 146 7.29 -10.77 6.70
C TYR A 146 7.52 -11.94 5.76
N LEU A 147 7.61 -11.68 4.48
CA LEU A 147 7.96 -12.68 3.47
C LEU A 147 9.49 -12.76 3.34
N GLY A 148 10.06 -13.94 3.58
CA GLY A 148 11.48 -14.17 3.43
C GLY A 148 11.93 -14.29 1.98
N MET A 149 13.25 -14.29 1.76
CA MET A 149 13.84 -14.54 0.42
C MET A 149 13.58 -15.96 -0.10
N ASP A 150 13.19 -16.87 0.79
CA ASP A 150 12.74 -18.23 0.47
C ASP A 150 11.25 -18.30 0.06
N LEU A 151 10.62 -17.13 -0.10
CA LEU A 151 9.19 -16.95 -0.43
C LEU A 151 8.25 -17.58 0.61
N LYS A 152 8.71 -17.69 1.87
CA LYS A 152 7.88 -18.18 2.98
C LYS A 152 7.64 -17.09 4.02
N PRO A 153 6.46 -17.12 4.65
CA PRO A 153 6.20 -16.24 5.79
C PRO A 153 7.13 -16.58 6.98
N HIS A 154 7.73 -15.55 7.56
CA HIS A 154 8.52 -15.62 8.77
C HIS A 154 7.92 -14.71 9.83
N GLN A 155 8.20 -15.03 11.10
CA GLN A 155 7.84 -14.20 12.24
C GLN A 155 9.08 -13.43 12.70
N GLY A 156 9.01 -12.11 12.62
CA GLY A 156 9.98 -11.19 13.20
C GLY A 156 9.41 -10.48 14.42
N SER A 157 10.07 -9.40 14.82
CA SER A 157 9.61 -8.51 15.88
C SER A 157 9.14 -7.17 15.29
N VAL A 158 8.06 -6.62 15.81
CA VAL A 158 7.62 -5.25 15.48
C VAL A 158 8.63 -4.20 15.93
N ASP A 159 9.40 -4.48 16.98
CA ASP A 159 10.44 -3.58 17.48
C ASP A 159 11.73 -3.62 16.62
N GLN A 160 11.89 -4.64 15.79
CA GLN A 160 13.00 -4.81 14.86
C GLN A 160 12.46 -5.18 13.48
N PRO A 161 11.82 -4.22 12.80
CA PRO A 161 11.18 -4.49 11.53
C PRO A 161 12.18 -4.79 10.41
N VAL A 162 11.74 -5.60 9.46
CA VAL A 162 12.48 -5.88 8.23
C VAL A 162 12.17 -4.81 7.20
N TYR A 163 13.21 -4.37 6.51
CA TYR A 163 13.12 -3.39 5.43
C TYR A 163 13.58 -3.99 4.12
N THR A 164 13.03 -3.51 3.03
CA THR A 164 13.52 -3.82 1.69
C THR A 164 14.12 -2.59 1.04
N LEU A 165 15.16 -2.82 0.24
CA LEU A 165 15.73 -1.84 -0.66
C LEU A 165 15.34 -2.22 -2.09
N SER A 166 14.74 -1.30 -2.83
CA SER A 166 14.65 -1.44 -4.27
C SER A 166 15.97 -0.97 -4.88
N LEU A 167 16.49 -1.73 -5.82
CA LEU A 167 17.68 -1.38 -6.58
C LEU A 167 17.32 -0.69 -7.90
N ILE A 168 16.06 -0.29 -8.07
CA ILE A 168 15.53 0.32 -9.30
C ILE A 168 15.19 1.76 -9.02
#